data_35a6af73c7641b82dcf07fe4e5a4ee73
#
_entry.id   35a6af73c7641b82dcf07fe4e5a4ee73
#
_cell.length_a   1.000
_cell.length_b   1.000
_cell.length_c   1.000
_cell.angle_alpha   90.00
_cell.angle_beta   90.00
_cell.angle_gamma   90.00
#
_symmetry.space_group_name_H-M   'P 1'
#
loop_
_entity.id
_entity.type
_entity.pdbx_description
1 polymer ?
#
loop_
_entity_poly.entity_id
_entity_poly.type
_entity_poly.pdbx_seq_one_letter_code
_entity_poly.pdbx_strand_id
1 'polypeptide(L)'
;MEPRLNRVAEAPPAESLDSFLSGIGARAFRFAEIGLRHREDALDVVQEAMLKMLTYRDRPADEWSPLFWRILRTRIIDAQRRRRFRVGWMGSATLDDGSEMEWADAGPDPSRSHDSREAWGRMREAMRALPERQREAFTLRVLEEFDVAQTAAIMGCSEGSVKTHLSRARSALQTQLEDWR
;
A
#
# COMPACT_ATOMS: atom_id res chain seq x y z
N MET A 1 -23.77 17.65 -50.07
CA MET A 1 -22.78 16.53 -49.91
C MET A 1 -21.72 17.04 -48.97
N GLU A 2 -21.99 16.85 -47.65
CA GLU A 2 -21.10 17.36 -46.59
C GLU A 2 -20.02 16.32 -46.28
N PRO A 3 -18.77 16.70 -46.05
CA PRO A 3 -17.71 15.79 -45.67
C PRO A 3 -17.89 15.39 -44.22
N ARG A 4 -18.04 14.09 -43.96
CA ARG A 4 -17.96 13.50 -42.63
C ARG A 4 -16.57 13.74 -42.07
N LEU A 5 -16.46 14.64 -41.09
CA LEU A 5 -15.29 14.79 -40.26
C LEU A 5 -15.07 13.47 -39.49
N ASN A 6 -14.05 12.74 -39.90
CA ASN A 6 -13.54 11.56 -39.25
C ASN A 6 -13.01 11.98 -37.85
N ARG A 7 -13.81 11.76 -36.81
CA ARG A 7 -13.39 11.96 -35.43
C ARG A 7 -12.37 10.88 -35.14
N VAL A 8 -11.10 11.21 -35.33
CA VAL A 8 -9.99 10.37 -34.82
C VAL A 8 -10.24 10.21 -33.32
N ALA A 9 -10.49 8.97 -32.88
CA ALA A 9 -10.58 8.67 -31.47
C ALA A 9 -9.24 9.03 -30.85
N GLU A 10 -9.23 10.11 -30.07
CA GLU A 10 -8.08 10.56 -29.31
C GLU A 10 -7.71 9.42 -28.36
N ALA A 11 -6.55 8.82 -28.55
CA ALA A 11 -6.02 7.81 -27.64
C ALA A 11 -6.02 8.40 -26.22
N PRO A 12 -6.41 7.64 -25.17
CA PRO A 12 -6.37 8.16 -23.81
C PRO A 12 -4.98 8.72 -23.54
N PRO A 13 -4.88 9.88 -22.84
CA PRO A 13 -3.59 10.51 -22.57
C PRO A 13 -2.68 9.49 -21.91
N ALA A 14 -1.47 9.34 -22.44
CA ALA A 14 -0.47 8.45 -21.90
C ALA A 14 -0.31 8.77 -20.41
N GLU A 15 -0.46 7.77 -19.55
CA GLU A 15 -0.32 7.92 -18.10
C GLU A 15 1.07 8.49 -17.81
N SER A 16 1.13 9.66 -17.17
CA SER A 16 2.41 10.24 -16.76
C SER A 16 2.86 9.68 -15.42
N LEU A 17 4.17 9.61 -15.20
CA LEU A 17 4.71 9.18 -13.91
C LEU A 17 4.18 10.05 -12.76
N ASP A 18 4.00 11.35 -12.97
CA ASP A 18 3.44 12.28 -11.98
C ASP A 18 1.99 11.93 -11.62
N SER A 19 1.17 11.61 -12.63
CA SER A 19 -0.20 11.16 -12.43
C SER A 19 -0.24 9.85 -11.64
N PHE A 20 0.59 8.88 -12.03
CA PHE A 20 0.74 7.62 -11.31
C PHE A 20 1.13 7.83 -9.84
N LEU A 21 2.18 8.61 -9.56
CA LEU A 21 2.66 8.87 -8.20
C LEU A 21 1.62 9.59 -7.35
N SER A 22 0.89 10.55 -7.94
CA SER A 22 -0.21 11.23 -7.24
C SER A 22 -1.34 10.27 -6.88
N GLY A 23 -1.69 9.35 -7.77
CA GLY A 23 -2.76 8.37 -7.55
C GLY A 23 -2.42 7.27 -6.54
N ILE A 24 -1.14 6.88 -6.43
CA ILE A 24 -0.73 5.78 -5.55
C ILE A 24 -0.42 6.22 -4.12
N GLY A 25 -0.18 7.53 -3.88
CA GLY A 25 0.37 8.06 -2.63
C GLY A 25 -0.41 7.66 -1.38
N ALA A 26 -1.73 7.82 -1.39
CA ALA A 26 -2.57 7.47 -0.23
C ALA A 26 -2.55 5.96 0.10
N ARG A 27 -2.54 5.08 -0.92
CA ARG A 27 -2.46 3.63 -0.75
C ARG A 27 -1.10 3.21 -0.21
N ALA A 28 -0.03 3.78 -0.76
CA ALA A 28 1.35 3.57 -0.33
C ALA A 28 1.54 3.98 1.13
N PHE A 29 1.00 5.14 1.51
CA PHE A 29 1.08 5.63 2.89
C PHE A 29 0.36 4.68 3.87
N ARG A 30 -0.88 4.27 3.58
CA ARG A 30 -1.60 3.31 4.42
C ARG A 30 -0.83 2.00 4.62
N PHE A 31 -0.24 1.47 3.56
CA PHE A 31 0.57 0.26 3.63
C PHE A 31 1.81 0.44 4.52
N ALA A 32 2.53 1.55 4.34
CA ALA A 32 3.72 1.88 5.13
C ALA A 32 3.38 2.13 6.60
N GLU A 33 2.31 2.87 6.90
CA GLU A 33 1.86 3.19 8.26
C GLU A 33 1.46 1.93 9.03
N ILE A 34 0.69 1.02 8.41
CA ILE A 34 0.35 -0.26 9.02
C ILE A 34 1.62 -1.09 9.31
N GLY A 35 2.61 -1.04 8.41
CA GLY A 35 3.87 -1.77 8.54
C GLY A 35 4.81 -1.23 9.60
N LEU A 36 4.95 0.09 9.66
CA LEU A 36 5.91 0.78 10.53
C LEU A 36 5.32 1.18 11.88
N ARG A 37 3.99 1.34 11.96
CA ARG A 37 3.27 1.82 13.16
C ARG A 37 3.81 3.18 13.64
N HIS A 38 4.36 3.97 12.74
CA HIS A 38 4.88 5.30 12.98
C HIS A 38 4.63 6.15 11.74
N ARG A 39 3.91 7.24 11.94
CA ARG A 39 3.41 8.08 10.84
C ARG A 39 4.52 8.76 10.06
N GLU A 40 5.45 9.38 10.77
CA GLU A 40 6.56 10.12 10.13
C GLU A 40 7.46 9.16 9.34
N ASP A 41 7.85 8.03 9.94
CA ASP A 41 8.61 7.00 9.23
C ASP A 41 7.87 6.50 7.97
N ALA A 42 6.53 6.41 8.03
CA ALA A 42 5.72 6.00 6.89
C ALA A 42 5.72 7.05 5.77
N LEU A 43 5.62 8.33 6.13
CA LEU A 43 5.73 9.43 5.15
C LEU A 43 7.11 9.43 4.49
N ASP A 44 8.17 9.30 5.29
CA ASP A 44 9.55 9.30 4.80
C ASP A 44 9.81 8.17 3.80
N VAL A 45 9.41 6.94 4.13
CA VAL A 45 9.65 5.82 3.20
C VAL A 45 8.83 5.93 1.92
N VAL A 46 7.63 6.51 1.97
CA VAL A 46 6.82 6.78 0.77
C VAL A 46 7.48 7.85 -0.10
N GLN A 47 7.93 8.96 0.49
CA GLN A 47 8.66 9.99 -0.23
C GLN A 47 9.94 9.45 -0.85
N GLU A 48 10.74 8.68 -0.11
CA GLU A 48 11.94 8.02 -0.63
C GLU A 48 11.62 7.09 -1.80
N ALA A 49 10.52 6.34 -1.72
CA ALA A 49 10.09 5.47 -2.82
C ALA A 49 9.67 6.27 -4.05
N MET A 50 8.92 7.36 -3.89
CA MET A 50 8.52 8.25 -4.98
C MET A 50 9.73 8.91 -5.64
N LEU A 51 10.68 9.45 -4.85
CA LEU A 51 11.92 10.01 -5.37
C LEU A 51 12.73 8.98 -6.16
N LYS A 52 12.78 7.75 -5.66
CA LYS A 52 13.47 6.67 -6.38
C LYS A 52 12.78 6.36 -7.71
N MET A 53 11.46 6.44 -7.80
CA MET A 53 10.72 6.22 -9.07
C MET A 53 11.09 7.25 -10.13
N LEU A 54 11.45 8.47 -9.78
CA LEU A 54 11.89 9.47 -10.76
C LEU A 54 13.13 9.03 -11.56
N THR A 55 13.95 8.13 -10.99
CA THR A 55 15.09 7.56 -11.72
C THR A 55 14.69 6.49 -12.74
N TYR A 56 13.42 6.10 -12.76
CA TYR A 56 12.84 5.09 -13.66
C TYR A 56 11.76 5.68 -14.58
N ARG A 57 11.76 7.01 -14.78
CA ARG A 57 10.75 7.71 -15.59
C ARG A 57 10.64 7.19 -17.02
N ASP A 58 11.75 6.69 -17.58
CA ASP A 58 11.83 6.21 -18.96
C ASP A 58 11.37 4.74 -19.12
N ARG A 59 10.93 4.10 -18.03
CA ARG A 59 10.35 2.76 -18.10
C ARG A 59 8.89 2.81 -18.59
N PRO A 60 8.43 1.73 -19.24
CA PRO A 60 7.02 1.58 -19.59
C PRO A 60 6.09 1.74 -18.38
N ALA A 61 4.92 2.35 -18.58
CA ALA A 61 3.98 2.66 -17.51
C ALA A 61 3.44 1.40 -16.78
N ASP A 62 3.30 0.29 -17.49
CA ASP A 62 2.87 -1.01 -16.94
C ASP A 62 3.89 -1.61 -15.95
N GLU A 63 5.15 -1.20 -16.01
CA GLU A 63 6.19 -1.61 -15.06
C GLU A 63 6.24 -0.76 -13.78
N TRP A 64 5.62 0.43 -13.76
CA TRP A 64 5.76 1.36 -12.63
C TRP A 64 5.14 0.82 -11.35
N SER A 65 3.94 0.26 -11.41
CA SER A 65 3.26 -0.22 -10.21
C SER A 65 4.02 -1.35 -9.51
N PRO A 66 4.39 -2.48 -10.15
CA PRO A 66 5.14 -3.52 -9.46
C PRO A 66 6.52 -3.05 -8.99
N LEU A 67 7.19 -2.16 -9.74
CA LEU A 67 8.47 -1.59 -9.35
C LEU A 67 8.34 -0.71 -8.11
N PHE A 68 7.34 0.19 -8.08
CA PHE A 68 7.08 1.06 -6.95
C PHE A 68 6.83 0.26 -5.66
N TRP A 69 5.96 -0.74 -5.70
CA TRP A 69 5.65 -1.56 -4.53
C TRP A 69 6.86 -2.36 -4.03
N ARG A 70 7.73 -2.82 -4.93
CA ARG A 70 8.99 -3.46 -4.55
C ARG A 70 9.95 -2.49 -3.87
N ILE A 71 10.08 -1.26 -4.38
CA ILE A 71 10.91 -0.21 -3.78
C ILE A 71 10.36 0.15 -2.41
N LEU A 72 9.06 0.46 -2.29
CA LEU A 72 8.41 0.84 -1.03
C LEU A 72 8.60 -0.24 0.03
N ARG A 73 8.34 -1.51 -0.32
CA ARG A 73 8.56 -2.64 0.57
C ARG A 73 10.00 -2.70 1.09
N THR A 74 10.98 -2.52 0.22
CA THR A 74 12.40 -2.50 0.61
C THR A 74 12.68 -1.40 1.63
N ARG A 75 12.14 -0.17 1.39
CA ARG A 75 12.28 0.95 2.32
C ARG A 75 11.65 0.68 3.68
N ILE A 76 10.48 0.06 3.71
CA ILE A 76 9.81 -0.34 4.96
C ILE A 76 10.68 -1.32 5.75
N ILE A 77 11.20 -2.38 5.09
CA ILE A 77 12.07 -3.36 5.75
C ILE A 77 13.34 -2.70 6.32
N ASP A 78 13.95 -1.80 5.55
CA ASP A 78 15.16 -1.08 6.00
C ASP A 78 14.85 -0.15 7.19
N ALA A 79 13.71 0.54 7.19
CA ALA A 79 13.26 1.36 8.31
C ALA A 79 13.00 0.51 9.58
N GLN A 80 12.34 -0.64 9.43
CA GLN A 80 12.12 -1.58 10.53
C GLN A 80 13.45 -2.10 11.11
N ARG A 81 14.41 -2.45 10.25
CA ARG A 81 15.74 -2.88 10.69
C ARG A 81 16.44 -1.77 11.47
N ARG A 82 16.47 -0.55 10.95
CA ARG A 82 17.07 0.63 11.64
C ARG A 82 16.42 0.84 13.00
N ARG A 83 15.08 0.74 13.10
CA ARG A 83 14.37 0.89 14.38
C ARG A 83 14.74 -0.19 15.38
N ARG A 84 14.80 -1.45 14.96
CA ARG A 84 15.23 -2.58 15.84
C ARG A 84 16.65 -2.38 16.38
N PHE A 85 17.59 -1.89 15.56
CA PHE A 85 18.94 -1.59 16.01
C PHE A 85 18.97 -0.44 17.04
N ARG A 86 18.19 0.63 16.81
CA ARG A 86 18.11 1.75 17.78
C ARG A 86 17.52 1.31 19.12
N VAL A 87 16.44 0.54 19.11
CA VAL A 87 15.80 0.03 20.34
C VAL A 87 16.70 -0.93 21.09
N GLY A 88 17.44 -1.79 20.39
CA GLY A 88 18.40 -2.70 21.01
C GLY A 88 19.56 -2.00 21.72
N TRP A 89 19.90 -0.78 21.32
CA TRP A 89 21.00 -0.02 21.90
C TRP A 89 20.57 1.03 22.94
N MET A 90 19.32 1.53 22.88
CA MET A 90 18.86 2.64 23.74
C MET A 90 17.83 2.24 24.80
N GLY A 91 17.53 0.96 24.99
CA GLY A 91 16.48 0.53 25.94
C GLY A 91 15.08 0.97 25.48
N SER A 92 14.10 0.13 25.75
CA SER A 92 12.71 0.24 25.32
C SER A 92 12.10 1.62 25.62
N ALA A 93 12.06 2.50 24.61
CA ALA A 93 11.15 3.64 24.57
C ALA A 93 10.03 3.29 23.60
N THR A 94 8.91 2.85 24.15
CA THR A 94 7.63 2.73 23.43
C THR A 94 7.13 4.13 23.11
N LEU A 95 7.41 4.62 21.92
CA LEU A 95 6.73 5.78 21.37
C LEU A 95 5.62 5.26 20.46
N ASP A 96 4.48 4.95 21.05
CA ASP A 96 3.21 4.84 20.35
C ASP A 96 2.64 6.27 20.30
N ASP A 97 2.93 6.99 19.24
CA ASP A 97 2.32 8.29 18.98
C ASP A 97 1.01 8.05 18.23
N GLY A 98 -0.08 8.02 18.99
CA GLY A 98 -1.46 7.87 18.52
C GLY A 98 -2.03 9.12 17.83
N SER A 99 -1.22 9.90 17.11
CA SER A 99 -1.70 11.04 16.33
C SER A 99 -2.49 10.57 15.10
N GLU A 100 -3.80 10.56 15.22
CA GLU A 100 -4.73 10.39 14.10
C GLU A 100 -4.77 11.68 13.27
N MET A 101 -4.04 11.73 12.17
CA MET A 101 -4.29 12.73 11.14
C MET A 101 -5.10 12.06 10.03
N GLU A 102 -6.31 12.55 9.90
CA GLU A 102 -7.28 12.19 8.88
C GLU A 102 -6.76 12.62 7.51
N TRP A 103 -6.36 11.66 6.68
CA TRP A 103 -6.25 11.95 5.26
C TRP A 103 -7.67 12.06 4.72
N ALA A 104 -8.01 13.23 4.20
CA ALA A 104 -9.22 13.40 3.42
C ALA A 104 -9.12 12.45 2.22
N ASP A 105 -9.81 11.33 2.32
CA ASP A 105 -10.10 10.52 1.15
C ASP A 105 -10.90 11.42 0.21
N ALA A 106 -10.41 11.66 -0.99
CA ALA A 106 -11.17 12.31 -2.05
C ALA A 106 -12.23 11.31 -2.55
N GLY A 107 -13.19 11.01 -1.70
CA GLY A 107 -14.28 10.09 -1.95
C GLY A 107 -15.61 10.65 -1.42
N PRO A 108 -16.73 10.32 -2.04
CA PRO A 108 -17.96 11.07 -1.98
C PRO A 108 -18.76 10.80 -0.72
N ASP A 109 -19.44 11.83 -0.26
CA ASP A 109 -20.57 11.85 0.67
C ASP A 109 -20.27 11.85 2.18
N PRO A 110 -20.47 13.03 2.85
CA PRO A 110 -20.31 13.18 4.31
C PRO A 110 -21.27 12.33 5.16
N SER A 111 -22.39 11.86 4.62
CA SER A 111 -23.37 11.07 5.37
C SER A 111 -22.97 9.60 5.55
N ARG A 112 -22.06 9.09 4.71
CA ARG A 112 -21.42 7.77 4.86
C ARG A 112 -20.21 7.77 5.79
N SER A 113 -19.88 8.90 6.40
CA SER A 113 -18.57 9.10 7.01
C SER A 113 -18.35 8.39 8.34
N HIS A 114 -19.38 8.19 9.17
CA HIS A 114 -19.20 7.61 10.50
C HIS A 114 -19.02 6.08 10.45
N ASP A 115 -19.94 5.38 9.80
CA ASP A 115 -19.88 3.91 9.65
C ASP A 115 -18.66 3.47 8.83
N SER A 116 -18.32 4.26 7.81
CA SER A 116 -17.12 4.00 6.99
C SER A 116 -15.82 4.20 7.79
N ARG A 117 -15.74 5.23 8.64
CA ARG A 117 -14.56 5.49 9.49
C ARG A 117 -14.35 4.37 10.50
N GLU A 118 -15.43 3.94 11.14
CA GLU A 118 -15.37 2.84 12.10
C GLU A 118 -14.97 1.53 11.43
N ALA A 119 -15.57 1.21 10.28
CA ALA A 119 -15.20 0.03 9.49
C ALA A 119 -13.72 0.07 9.02
N TRP A 120 -13.22 1.24 8.61
CA TRP A 120 -11.82 1.44 8.27
C TRP A 120 -10.90 1.33 9.48
N GLY A 121 -11.27 1.88 10.63
CA GLY A 121 -10.53 1.73 11.87
C GLY A 121 -10.34 0.26 12.23
N ARG A 122 -11.42 -0.51 12.16
CA ARG A 122 -11.42 -1.96 12.44
C ARG A 122 -10.58 -2.75 11.44
N MET A 123 -10.73 -2.47 10.15
CA MET A 123 -9.91 -3.12 9.12
C MET A 123 -8.42 -2.82 9.34
N ARG A 124 -8.07 -1.59 9.70
CA ARG A 124 -6.69 -1.21 10.02
C ARG A 124 -6.15 -1.99 11.20
N GLU A 125 -6.91 -2.13 12.28
CA GLU A 125 -6.51 -2.93 13.45
C GLU A 125 -6.36 -4.41 13.09
N ALA A 126 -7.32 -4.98 12.37
CA ALA A 126 -7.23 -6.36 11.88
C ALA A 126 -5.98 -6.58 11.01
N MET A 127 -5.70 -5.63 10.11
CA MET A 127 -4.48 -5.68 9.28
C MET A 127 -3.20 -5.51 10.10
N ARG A 128 -3.20 -4.68 11.15
CA ARG A 128 -2.05 -4.53 12.08
C ARG A 128 -1.78 -5.79 12.89
N ALA A 129 -2.81 -6.56 13.20
CA ALA A 129 -2.69 -7.83 13.92
C ALA A 129 -2.11 -8.96 13.07
N LEU A 130 -2.19 -8.86 11.74
CA LEU A 130 -1.59 -9.87 10.86
C LEU A 130 -0.07 -9.90 10.96
N PRO A 131 0.56 -11.10 10.92
CA PRO A 131 1.98 -11.24 10.66
C PRO A 131 2.37 -10.53 9.35
N GLU A 132 3.54 -9.89 9.33
CA GLU A 132 4.02 -9.04 8.24
C GLU A 132 3.83 -9.66 6.85
N ARG A 133 4.26 -10.89 6.64
CA ARG A 133 4.15 -11.59 5.35
C ARG A 133 2.71 -11.87 4.92
N GLN A 134 1.82 -12.10 5.87
CA GLN A 134 0.40 -12.30 5.58
C GLN A 134 -0.26 -10.99 5.17
N ARG A 135 0.07 -9.91 5.86
CA ARG A 135 -0.38 -8.56 5.55
C ARG A 135 0.11 -8.10 4.17
N GLU A 136 1.41 -8.30 3.86
CA GLU A 136 1.98 -8.01 2.53
C GLU A 136 1.21 -8.76 1.43
N ALA A 137 1.04 -10.07 1.60
CA ALA A 137 0.35 -10.90 0.61
C ALA A 137 -1.12 -10.46 0.41
N PHE A 138 -1.82 -10.13 1.49
CA PHE A 138 -3.20 -9.65 1.41
C PHE A 138 -3.28 -8.30 0.70
N THR A 139 -2.46 -7.34 1.09
CA THR A 139 -2.44 -6.01 0.46
C THR A 139 -2.15 -6.11 -1.04
N LEU A 140 -1.08 -6.79 -1.42
CA LEU A 140 -0.68 -6.86 -2.83
C LEU A 140 -1.68 -7.66 -3.68
N ARG A 141 -2.27 -8.74 -3.15
CA ARG A 141 -3.18 -9.60 -3.90
C ARG A 141 -4.63 -9.11 -3.94
N VAL A 142 -5.09 -8.44 -2.88
CA VAL A 142 -6.51 -8.09 -2.71
C VAL A 142 -6.75 -6.60 -2.88
N LEU A 143 -5.87 -5.75 -2.33
CA LEU A 143 -6.07 -4.30 -2.40
C LEU A 143 -5.40 -3.68 -3.65
N GLU A 144 -4.29 -4.25 -4.10
CA GLU A 144 -3.53 -3.77 -5.26
C GLU A 144 -3.69 -4.67 -6.49
N GLU A 145 -4.45 -5.77 -6.37
CA GLU A 145 -4.88 -6.65 -7.46
C GLU A 145 -3.74 -7.28 -8.29
N PHE A 146 -2.50 -7.30 -7.77
CA PHE A 146 -1.40 -7.99 -8.43
C PHE A 146 -1.68 -9.49 -8.57
N ASP A 147 -1.25 -10.10 -9.65
CA ASP A 147 -1.28 -11.56 -9.78
C ASP A 147 -0.30 -12.26 -8.82
N VAL A 148 -0.34 -13.59 -8.77
CA VAL A 148 0.49 -14.36 -7.82
C VAL A 148 1.98 -14.23 -8.15
N ALA A 149 2.34 -14.21 -9.44
CA ALA A 149 3.72 -14.12 -9.88
C ALA A 149 4.31 -12.73 -9.59
N GLN A 150 3.57 -11.67 -9.89
CA GLN A 150 3.94 -10.29 -9.55
C GLN A 150 4.11 -10.11 -8.04
N THR A 151 3.16 -10.62 -7.26
CA THR A 151 3.22 -10.58 -5.79
C THR A 151 4.45 -11.32 -5.26
N ALA A 152 4.76 -12.50 -5.80
CA ALA A 152 5.95 -13.27 -5.43
C ALA A 152 7.24 -12.49 -5.74
N ALA A 153 7.30 -11.84 -6.91
CA ALA A 153 8.43 -10.99 -7.30
C ALA A 153 8.59 -9.77 -6.36
N ILE A 154 7.50 -9.09 -5.99
CA ILE A 154 7.50 -7.96 -5.05
C ILE A 154 7.94 -8.43 -3.67
N MET A 155 7.38 -9.52 -3.17
CA MET A 155 7.66 -10.07 -1.83
C MET A 155 9.02 -10.77 -1.74
N GLY A 156 9.65 -11.12 -2.86
CA GLY A 156 10.90 -11.88 -2.90
C GLY A 156 10.72 -13.29 -2.30
N CYS A 157 9.66 -14.01 -2.71
CA CYS A 157 9.37 -15.37 -2.26
C CYS A 157 8.73 -16.20 -3.37
N SER A 158 8.49 -17.50 -3.12
CA SER A 158 7.82 -18.36 -4.09
C SER A 158 6.31 -18.06 -4.17
N GLU A 159 5.69 -18.37 -5.33
CA GLU A 159 4.25 -18.30 -5.51
C GLU A 159 3.47 -19.16 -4.50
N GLY A 160 4.01 -20.33 -4.16
CA GLY A 160 3.44 -21.19 -3.12
C GLY A 160 3.41 -20.51 -1.75
N SER A 161 4.47 -19.76 -1.42
CA SER A 161 4.52 -18.94 -0.19
C SER A 161 3.47 -17.84 -0.21
N VAL A 162 3.28 -17.15 -1.34
CA VAL A 162 2.23 -16.13 -1.50
C VAL A 162 0.84 -16.73 -1.24
N LYS A 163 0.52 -17.87 -1.87
CA LYS A 163 -0.76 -18.56 -1.68
C LYS A 163 -1.00 -18.94 -0.22
N THR A 164 0.03 -19.45 0.45
CA THR A 164 -0.03 -19.83 1.86
C THR A 164 -0.25 -18.60 2.76
N HIS A 165 0.52 -17.52 2.56
CA HIS A 165 0.36 -16.28 3.32
C HIS A 165 -1.01 -15.65 3.12
N LEU A 166 -1.50 -15.60 1.87
CA LEU A 166 -2.81 -15.07 1.55
C LEU A 166 -3.94 -15.88 2.20
N SER A 167 -3.88 -17.21 2.13
CA SER A 167 -4.88 -18.08 2.76
C SER A 167 -4.94 -17.84 4.28
N ARG A 168 -3.79 -17.80 4.95
CA ARG A 168 -3.73 -17.51 6.40
C ARG A 168 -4.23 -16.11 6.74
N ALA A 169 -3.89 -15.12 5.93
CA ALA A 169 -4.38 -13.77 6.12
C ALA A 169 -5.91 -13.68 6.03
N ARG A 170 -6.50 -14.32 5.01
CA ARG A 170 -7.96 -14.36 4.84
C ARG A 170 -8.65 -15.03 6.03
N SER A 171 -8.15 -16.18 6.48
CA SER A 171 -8.72 -16.88 7.65
C SER A 171 -8.63 -16.02 8.92
N ALA A 172 -7.49 -15.38 9.17
CA ALA A 172 -7.31 -14.52 10.34
C ALA A 172 -8.23 -13.29 10.30
N LEU A 173 -8.34 -12.63 9.13
CA LEU A 173 -9.23 -11.47 8.96
C LEU A 173 -10.70 -11.88 9.08
N GLN A 174 -11.08 -13.02 8.52
CA GLN A 174 -12.44 -13.55 8.64
C GLN A 174 -12.81 -13.77 10.10
N THR A 175 -11.98 -14.45 10.89
CA THR A 175 -12.21 -14.67 12.32
C THR A 175 -12.35 -13.34 13.08
N GLN A 176 -11.45 -12.39 12.84
CA GLN A 176 -11.49 -11.08 13.52
C GLN A 176 -12.71 -10.23 13.13
N LEU A 177 -13.25 -10.41 11.93
CA LEU A 177 -14.41 -9.66 11.44
C LEU A 177 -15.76 -10.37 11.68
N GLU A 178 -15.76 -11.70 11.91
CA GLU A 178 -16.96 -12.46 12.29
C GLU A 178 -17.44 -12.16 13.71
N ASP A 179 -16.55 -11.81 14.63
CA ASP A 179 -16.87 -11.37 15.98
C ASP A 179 -17.68 -10.03 16.00
N TRP A 180 -18.07 -9.52 14.82
CA TRP A 180 -18.68 -8.23 14.61
C TRP A 180 -20.08 -8.28 13.96
N ARG A 181 -20.65 -9.48 13.81
CA ARG A 181 -22.04 -9.71 13.44
C ARG A 181 -22.90 -9.90 14.69
#